data_7c74d19b8295e40d567aa389526fb074
#
_entry.id   7c74d19b8295e40d567aa389526fb074
#
_cell.length_a   1.000
_cell.length_b   1.000
_cell.length_c   1.000
_cell.angle_alpha   90.00
_cell.angle_beta   90.00
_cell.angle_gamma   90.00
#
_symmetry.space_group_name_H-M   'P 1'
#
loop_
_entity.id
_entity.type
_entity.pdbx_description
1 polymer ?
#
loop_
_entity_poly.entity_id
_entity_poly.type
_entity_poly.pdbx_seq_one_letter_code
_entity_poly.pdbx_strand_id
1 'polypeptide(L)' 'MSKYAIGDVVKKHNGGSAVVRAIFMTIDGELCYAVENEGALDFVEEASLSARPKADLAA' A
#
# COMPACT_ATOMS: atom_id res chain seq x y z
N MET A 1 -8.79 7.88 8.64
CA MET A 1 -8.65 6.43 8.71
C MET A 1 -7.88 5.90 7.53
N SER A 2 -7.01 4.95 7.78
CA SER A 2 -6.23 4.37 6.69
C SER A 2 -7.07 3.34 5.95
N LYS A 3 -6.87 3.29 4.66
CA LYS A 3 -7.56 2.34 3.80
C LYS A 3 -6.94 0.96 3.88
N TYR A 4 -5.67 0.90 4.21
CA TYR A 4 -4.94 -0.35 4.30
C TYR A 4 -4.35 -0.48 5.69
N ALA A 5 -4.09 -1.71 6.10
CA ALA A 5 -3.53 -1.98 7.42
C ALA A 5 -2.14 -2.58 7.27
N ILE A 6 -1.36 -2.47 8.33
CA ILE A 6 -0.04 -3.09 8.35
C ILE A 6 -0.22 -4.59 8.12
N GLY A 7 0.57 -5.10 7.19
CA GLY A 7 0.48 -6.51 6.81
C GLY A 7 -0.34 -6.76 5.57
N ASP A 8 -1.09 -5.77 5.12
CA ASP A 8 -1.88 -5.93 3.90
C ASP A 8 -0.98 -6.00 2.68
N VAL A 9 -1.40 -6.79 1.71
CA VAL A 9 -0.73 -6.82 0.41
C VAL A 9 -1.46 -5.86 -0.50
N VAL A 10 -0.72 -4.94 -1.07
CA VAL A 10 -1.30 -3.92 -1.93
C VAL A 10 -0.57 -3.92 -3.26
N LYS A 11 -1.20 -3.34 -4.25
CA LYS A 11 -0.63 -3.22 -5.57
C LYS A 11 -0.16 -1.79 -5.78
N LYS A 12 1.10 -1.65 -6.16
CA LYS A 12 1.66 -0.33 -6.41
C LYS A 12 1.22 0.18 -7.76
N HIS A 13 1.26 1.49 -7.90
CA HIS A 13 0.82 2.14 -9.12
C HIS A 13 1.58 1.60 -10.34
N ASN A 14 2.83 1.28 -10.18
CA ASN A 14 3.65 0.81 -11.29
C ASN A 14 3.49 -0.68 -11.57
N GLY A 15 2.58 -1.35 -10.90
CA GLY A 15 2.26 -2.72 -11.21
C GLY A 15 2.82 -3.78 -10.28
N GLY A 16 3.68 -3.41 -9.37
CA GLY A 16 4.24 -4.37 -8.42
C GLY A 16 3.37 -4.54 -7.20
N SER A 17 3.54 -5.65 -6.50
CA SER A 17 2.88 -5.88 -5.21
C SER A 17 3.83 -5.59 -4.09
N ALA A 18 3.29 -5.23 -2.93
CA ALA A 18 4.10 -4.96 -1.76
C ALA A 18 3.27 -5.15 -0.51
N VAL A 19 3.95 -5.26 0.62
CA VAL A 19 3.29 -5.43 1.92
C VAL A 19 3.42 -4.14 2.70
N VAL A 20 2.32 -3.70 3.28
CA VAL A 20 2.31 -2.49 4.09
C VAL A 20 3.07 -2.76 5.37
N ARG A 21 4.09 -1.96 5.64
CA ARG A 21 4.90 -2.11 6.85
C ARG A 21 4.69 -1.00 7.84
N ALA A 22 4.32 0.18 7.38
CA ALA A 22 4.07 1.31 8.26
C ALA A 22 3.07 2.24 7.61
N ILE A 23 2.38 3.00 8.45
CA ILE A 23 1.38 3.97 8.00
C ILE A 23 1.72 5.28 8.69
N PHE A 24 1.77 6.37 7.93
CA PHE A 24 2.10 7.65 8.51
C PHE A 24 1.39 8.76 7.75
N MET A 25 1.36 9.93 8.37
CA MET A 25 0.70 11.08 7.78
C MET A 25 1.71 12.18 7.57
N THR A 26 1.65 12.82 6.42
CA THR A 26 2.54 13.93 6.13
C THR A 26 2.07 15.18 6.84
N ILE A 27 2.92 16.21 6.80
CA ILE A 27 2.57 17.49 7.38
C ILE A 27 1.31 18.06 6.74
N ASP A 28 1.14 17.80 5.46
CA ASP A 28 -0.01 18.30 4.73
C ASP A 28 -1.28 17.52 5.03
N GLY A 29 -1.19 16.50 5.87
CA GLY A 29 -2.36 15.72 6.20
C GLY A 29 -2.65 14.57 5.25
N GLU A 30 -1.70 14.23 4.41
CA GLU A 30 -1.86 13.11 3.49
C GLU A 30 -1.41 11.82 4.13
N LEU A 31 -2.17 10.78 3.90
CA LEU A 31 -1.87 9.46 4.43
C LEU A 31 -0.92 8.74 3.49
N CYS A 32 0.16 8.22 4.06
CA CYS A 32 1.20 7.56 3.28
C CYS A 32 1.53 6.22 3.90
N TYR A 33 2.13 5.37 3.09
CA TYR A 33 2.45 4.01 3.51
C TYR A 33 3.90 3.70 3.17
N ALA A 34 4.56 3.00 4.07
CA ALA A 34 5.82 2.38 3.76
C ALA A 34 5.52 0.94 3.36
N VAL A 35 5.83 0.60 2.13
CA VAL A 35 5.53 -0.73 1.62
C VAL A 35 6.83 -1.41 1.22
N GLU A 36 6.86 -2.72 1.40
CA GLU A 36 8.06 -3.50 1.17
C GLU A 36 7.81 -4.53 0.09
N ASN A 37 8.79 -4.64 -0.81
CA ASN A 37 8.77 -5.68 -1.83
C ASN A 37 10.19 -6.23 -1.93
N GLU A 38 10.36 -7.49 -1.53
CA GLU A 38 11.64 -8.19 -1.62
C GLU A 38 12.77 -7.40 -0.99
N GLY A 39 12.51 -6.87 0.20
CA GLY A 39 13.52 -6.15 0.94
C GLY A 39 13.67 -4.69 0.59
N ALA A 40 12.99 -4.22 -0.43
CA ALA A 40 13.04 -2.82 -0.82
C ALA A 40 11.84 -2.08 -0.25
N LEU A 41 12.08 -0.94 0.37
CA LEU A 41 11.02 -0.13 0.93
C LEU A 41 10.72 1.05 0.04
N ASP A 42 9.43 1.31 -0.15
CA ASP A 42 8.96 2.49 -0.86
C ASP A 42 8.00 3.25 0.01
N PHE A 43 8.06 4.56 -0.05
CA PHE A 43 7.10 5.42 0.64
C PHE A 43 6.14 5.97 -0.40
N VAL A 44 4.88 5.60 -0.29
CA VAL A 44 3.90 5.94 -1.32
C VAL A 44 2.66 6.53 -0.68
N GLU A 45 1.97 7.36 -1.44
CA GLU A 45 0.71 7.93 -1.01
C GLU A 45 -0.40 6.92 -1.18
N GLU A 46 -1.45 7.09 -0.39
CA GLU A 46 -2.57 6.16 -0.45
C GLU A 46 -3.16 6.07 -1.86
N ALA A 47 -3.20 7.19 -2.56
CA ALA A 47 -3.78 7.20 -3.89
C ALA A 47 -2.95 6.41 -4.90
N SER A 48 -1.69 6.14 -4.59
CA SER A 48 -0.83 5.38 -5.49
C SER A 48 -0.96 3.88 -5.32
N LEU A 49 -1.79 3.45 -4.40
CA LEU A 49 -1.97 2.04 -4.12
C LEU A 49 -3.37 1.60 -4.46
N SER A 50 -3.51 0.33 -4.75
CA SER A 50 -4.82 -0.28 -4.85
C SER A 50 -4.80 -1.59 -4.09
N ALA A 51 -5.98 -2.01 -3.65
CA ALA A 51 -6.08 -3.26 -2.95
C ALA A 51 -5.75 -4.39 -3.91
N ARG A 52 -5.13 -5.43 -3.36
CA ARG A 52 -4.91 -6.61 -4.16
C ARG A 52 -6.27 -7.14 -4.60
N PRO A 53 -6.47 -7.39 -5.90
CA PRO A 53 -7.80 -7.79 -6.36
C PRO A 53 -8.12 -9.19 -5.89
N LYS A 54 -9.02 -9.25 -4.94
CA LYS A 54 -9.50 -10.54 -4.46
C LYS A 54 -10.65 -11.05 -5.27
N ALA A 55 -11.29 -10.16 -5.96
CA ALA A 55 -12.46 -10.55 -6.74
C ALA A 55 -12.09 -11.58 -7.80
N ASP A 56 -10.89 -11.49 -8.30
CA ASP A 56 -10.45 -12.47 -9.28
C ASP A 56 -10.39 -13.87 -8.69
N LEU A 57 -10.26 -13.96 -7.38
CA LEU A 57 -10.26 -15.25 -6.73
C LEU A 57 -11.67 -15.79 -6.58
N ALA A 58 -12.60 -14.87 -6.42
CA ALA A 58 -13.98 -15.26 -6.24
C ALA A 58 -14.67 -15.56 -7.57
N ALA A 59 -14.08 -15.12 -8.60
CA ALA A 59 -14.67 -15.30 -9.91
C ALA A 59 -14.79 -16.77 -10.28
#